data_a08008f234f5f4d6abcebf289cb5e66d
#
_entry.id   a08008f234f5f4d6abcebf289cb5e66d
#
_cell.length_a   1.000
_cell.length_b   1.000
_cell.length_c   1.000
_cell.angle_alpha   90.00
_cell.angle_beta   90.00
_cell.angle_gamma   90.00
#
_symmetry.space_group_name_H-M   'P 1'
#
loop_
_entity.id
_entity.type
_entity.pdbx_description
1 polymer ?
#
loop_
_entity_poly.entity_id
_entity_poly.type
_entity_poly.pdbx_seq_one_letter_code
_entity_poly.pdbx_strand_id
1 'polypeptide(L)'
;MNDIKNKIFKLLDKVEIDKVDYNDLENLLKTILSEDLDQESIYAFLDLLHFSNVSKLIADNDSNYWALKISDIIKKYNFHTGQLLFQRAKRYKEKPALITIDGENKKIITYNKLWNDLVLCAKSINSISKDKEIKIGVLSANQYKSALIDLCCLSFGYRVIPIPLNSTSEHLSYILNETEINVLFIGGEKAVQLWNAVQKYHNIKIVDINDIRRIKGNSISWEYFQDLGEKNNNINYELNIPIQDMKWTTTIMYTSGSTSNPKGVKFNQIM
;
A
#
# COMPACT_ATOMS: atom_id res chain seq x y z
N MET A 1 5.30 -9.50 -30.61
CA MET A 1 5.09 -9.73 -29.15
C MET A 1 6.20 -10.55 -28.47
N ASN A 2 6.57 -11.73 -28.97
CA ASN A 2 7.68 -12.51 -28.36
C ASN A 2 9.06 -11.82 -28.41
N ASP A 3 9.33 -10.98 -29.38
CA ASP A 3 10.65 -10.38 -29.57
C ASP A 3 10.98 -9.31 -28.53
N ILE A 4 10.02 -8.47 -28.18
CA ILE A 4 10.18 -7.39 -27.16
C ILE A 4 10.32 -8.00 -25.77
N LYS A 5 9.48 -8.98 -25.42
CA LYS A 5 9.59 -9.72 -24.16
C LYS A 5 10.97 -10.33 -24.03
N ASN A 6 11.44 -11.02 -25.04
CA ASN A 6 12.78 -11.60 -25.09
C ASN A 6 13.89 -10.54 -24.98
N LYS A 7 13.69 -9.34 -25.58
CA LYS A 7 14.64 -8.24 -25.49
C LYS A 7 14.71 -7.66 -24.05
N ILE A 8 13.56 -7.48 -23.40
CA ILE A 8 13.51 -7.05 -21.99
C ILE A 8 14.22 -8.06 -21.08
N PHE A 9 13.90 -9.35 -21.21
CA PHE A 9 14.53 -10.39 -20.41
C PHE A 9 16.03 -10.54 -20.70
N LYS A 10 16.46 -10.41 -21.96
CA LYS A 10 17.89 -10.37 -22.30
C LYS A 10 18.61 -9.16 -21.70
N LEU A 11 17.95 -8.00 -21.58
CA LEU A 11 18.52 -6.83 -20.92
C LEU A 11 18.56 -7.03 -19.39
N LEU A 12 17.57 -7.69 -18.79
CA LEU A 12 17.61 -8.07 -17.38
C LEU A 12 18.82 -8.98 -17.09
N ASP A 13 19.08 -9.95 -17.95
CA ASP A 13 20.28 -10.82 -17.83
C ASP A 13 21.58 -10.03 -18.02
N LYS A 14 21.61 -9.05 -18.94
CA LYS A 14 22.76 -8.16 -19.16
C LYS A 14 23.02 -7.20 -17.99
N VAL A 15 21.99 -6.80 -17.24
CA VAL A 15 22.14 -5.91 -16.07
C VAL A 15 22.96 -6.58 -14.98
N GLU A 16 22.83 -7.91 -14.84
CA GLU A 16 23.69 -8.69 -13.94
C GLU A 16 25.17 -8.69 -14.37
N ILE A 17 25.46 -8.32 -15.62
CA ILE A 17 26.81 -8.34 -16.23
C ILE A 17 27.38 -6.92 -16.50
N ASP A 18 26.78 -5.84 -15.95
CA ASP A 18 27.25 -4.45 -16.11
C ASP A 18 27.36 -3.92 -17.56
N LYS A 19 26.52 -4.38 -18.50
CA LYS A 19 26.63 -4.04 -19.93
C LYS A 19 25.39 -3.42 -20.58
N VAL A 20 24.60 -2.67 -19.82
CA VAL A 20 23.45 -1.96 -20.42
C VAL A 20 23.93 -0.68 -21.08
N ASP A 21 23.65 -0.49 -22.38
CA ASP A 21 23.86 0.75 -23.11
C ASP A 21 22.62 1.65 -23.01
N TYR A 22 22.85 2.98 -22.90
CA TYR A 22 21.78 3.96 -22.86
C TYR A 22 20.90 3.94 -24.12
N ASN A 23 21.50 3.76 -25.31
CA ASN A 23 20.76 3.67 -26.58
C ASN A 23 19.83 2.46 -26.62
N ASP A 24 20.25 1.33 -26.05
CA ASP A 24 19.40 0.15 -25.95
C ASP A 24 18.18 0.41 -25.04
N LEU A 25 18.38 1.10 -23.92
CA LEU A 25 17.30 1.48 -23.01
C LEU A 25 16.34 2.48 -23.67
N GLU A 26 16.86 3.50 -24.35
CA GLU A 26 16.04 4.49 -25.04
C GLU A 26 15.22 3.87 -26.18
N ASN A 27 15.81 2.98 -26.96
CA ASN A 27 15.11 2.23 -28.00
C ASN A 27 14.02 1.34 -27.43
N LEU A 28 14.29 0.69 -26.30
CA LEU A 28 13.30 -0.11 -25.60
C LEU A 28 12.14 0.76 -25.09
N LEU A 29 12.43 1.92 -24.49
CA LEU A 29 11.42 2.88 -24.08
C LEU A 29 10.53 3.35 -25.24
N LYS A 30 11.14 3.72 -26.38
CA LYS A 30 10.40 4.12 -27.59
C LYS A 30 9.47 3.01 -28.08
N THR A 31 9.92 1.76 -28.05
CA THR A 31 9.11 0.61 -28.44
C THR A 31 7.93 0.39 -27.48
N ILE A 32 8.15 0.47 -26.16
CA ILE A 32 7.10 0.35 -25.15
C ILE A 32 6.04 1.44 -25.28
N LEU A 33 6.45 2.65 -25.69
CA LEU A 33 5.51 3.77 -25.89
C LEU A 33 4.70 3.63 -27.17
N SER A 34 5.24 2.99 -28.22
CA SER A 34 4.61 2.85 -29.53
C SER A 34 3.76 1.60 -29.69
N GLU A 35 4.01 0.56 -28.90
CA GLU A 35 3.32 -0.72 -29.00
C GLU A 35 2.42 -0.99 -27.78
N ASP A 36 1.42 -1.85 -27.97
CA ASP A 36 0.56 -2.34 -26.90
C ASP A 36 1.12 -3.68 -26.40
N LEU A 37 1.85 -3.63 -25.28
CA LEU A 37 2.50 -4.79 -24.69
C LEU A 37 1.68 -5.42 -23.59
N ASP A 38 1.95 -6.71 -23.32
CA ASP A 38 1.37 -7.38 -22.17
C ASP A 38 1.91 -6.81 -20.85
N GLN A 39 1.10 -6.94 -19.79
CA GLN A 39 1.40 -6.38 -18.48
C GLN A 39 2.69 -6.94 -17.88
N GLU A 40 3.00 -8.22 -18.12
CA GLU A 40 4.22 -8.86 -17.61
C GLU A 40 5.48 -8.21 -18.20
N SER A 41 5.47 -7.94 -19.51
CA SER A 41 6.57 -7.26 -20.20
C SER A 41 6.79 -5.84 -19.65
N ILE A 42 5.72 -5.09 -19.42
CA ILE A 42 5.79 -3.75 -18.84
C ILE A 42 6.32 -3.78 -17.40
N TYR A 43 5.85 -4.71 -16.60
CA TYR A 43 6.31 -4.82 -15.21
C TYR A 43 7.78 -5.26 -15.14
N ALA A 44 8.23 -6.14 -16.03
CA ALA A 44 9.63 -6.51 -16.17
C ALA A 44 10.50 -5.29 -16.59
N PHE A 45 10.01 -4.45 -17.50
CA PHE A 45 10.69 -3.22 -17.87
C PHE A 45 10.79 -2.25 -16.67
N LEU A 46 9.69 -2.01 -15.96
CA LEU A 46 9.72 -1.16 -14.77
C LEU A 46 10.66 -1.71 -13.68
N ASP A 47 10.79 -3.04 -13.59
CA ASP A 47 11.75 -3.68 -12.69
C ASP A 47 13.21 -3.43 -13.13
N LEU A 48 13.49 -3.43 -14.44
CA LEU A 48 14.80 -3.12 -15.00
C LEU A 48 15.30 -1.73 -14.57
N LEU A 49 14.42 -0.72 -14.50
CA LEU A 49 14.78 0.65 -14.15
C LEU A 49 15.32 0.82 -12.71
N HIS A 50 15.15 -0.19 -11.88
CA HIS A 50 15.61 -0.15 -10.48
C HIS A 50 17.03 -0.71 -10.26
N PHE A 51 17.68 -1.21 -11.29
CA PHE A 51 19.09 -1.56 -11.17
C PHE A 51 19.94 -0.29 -11.09
N SER A 52 20.93 -0.28 -10.19
CA SER A 52 21.73 0.91 -9.88
C SER A 52 22.46 1.48 -11.11
N ASN A 53 22.99 0.60 -11.97
CA ASN A 53 23.65 0.99 -13.23
C ASN A 53 22.65 1.59 -14.22
N VAL A 54 21.42 1.03 -14.35
CA VAL A 54 20.36 1.54 -15.23
C VAL A 54 19.88 2.90 -14.75
N SER A 55 19.55 3.02 -13.45
CA SER A 55 19.10 4.29 -12.88
C SER A 55 20.17 5.38 -12.98
N LYS A 56 21.47 5.02 -12.87
CA LYS A 56 22.58 5.94 -13.08
C LYS A 56 22.66 6.40 -14.52
N LEU A 57 22.59 5.47 -15.51
CA LEU A 57 22.57 5.82 -16.93
C LEU A 57 21.45 6.80 -17.27
N ILE A 58 20.27 6.60 -16.71
CA ILE A 58 19.12 7.53 -16.90
C ILE A 58 19.42 8.89 -16.27
N ALA A 59 19.94 8.91 -15.04
CA ALA A 59 20.26 10.15 -14.34
C ALA A 59 21.36 10.97 -15.04
N ASP A 60 22.37 10.30 -15.57
CA ASP A 60 23.50 10.92 -16.25
C ASP A 60 23.15 11.47 -17.64
N ASN A 61 21.97 11.12 -18.21
CA ASN A 61 21.53 11.57 -19.54
C ASN A 61 20.31 12.51 -19.43
N ASP A 62 19.06 11.98 -19.48
CA ASP A 62 17.84 12.79 -19.47
C ASP A 62 16.82 12.29 -18.45
N SER A 63 17.09 12.55 -17.18
CA SER A 63 16.24 12.13 -16.07
C SER A 63 14.81 12.67 -16.15
N ASN A 64 14.62 13.91 -16.64
CA ASN A 64 13.30 14.54 -16.72
C ASN A 64 12.43 13.87 -17.80
N TYR A 65 12.99 13.62 -18.98
CA TYR A 65 12.29 12.90 -20.04
C TYR A 65 11.86 11.50 -19.58
N TRP A 66 12.79 10.75 -18.96
CA TRP A 66 12.51 9.43 -18.45
C TRP A 66 11.44 9.43 -17.36
N ALA A 67 11.50 10.37 -16.42
CA ALA A 67 10.50 10.48 -15.35
C ALA A 67 9.08 10.68 -15.91
N LEU A 68 8.93 11.56 -16.91
CA LEU A 68 7.66 11.80 -17.57
C LEU A 68 7.14 10.54 -18.28
N LYS A 69 8.00 9.86 -19.06
CA LYS A 69 7.60 8.67 -19.82
C LYS A 69 7.30 7.47 -18.92
N ILE A 70 8.08 7.28 -17.86
CA ILE A 70 7.80 6.25 -16.84
C ILE A 70 6.46 6.54 -16.14
N SER A 71 6.16 7.80 -15.82
CA SER A 71 4.87 8.19 -15.24
C SER A 71 3.70 7.85 -16.17
N ASP A 72 3.85 8.10 -17.49
CA ASP A 72 2.83 7.75 -18.48
C ASP A 72 2.61 6.23 -18.55
N ILE A 73 3.69 5.43 -18.54
CA ILE A 73 3.63 3.96 -18.51
C ILE A 73 2.95 3.46 -17.24
N ILE A 74 3.35 3.95 -16.06
CA ILE A 74 2.76 3.60 -14.78
C ILE A 74 1.24 3.82 -14.79
N LYS A 75 0.79 4.98 -15.29
CA LYS A 75 -0.63 5.32 -15.39
C LYS A 75 -1.37 4.43 -16.39
N LYS A 76 -0.80 4.24 -17.59
CA LYS A 76 -1.42 3.44 -18.67
C LYS A 76 -1.65 1.99 -18.23
N TYR A 77 -0.71 1.40 -17.50
CA TYR A 77 -0.73 -0.01 -17.12
C TYR A 77 -1.16 -0.27 -15.67
N ASN A 78 -1.63 0.77 -14.96
CA ASN A 78 -2.07 0.67 -13.56
C ASN A 78 -1.02 0.00 -12.65
N PHE A 79 0.26 0.42 -12.77
CA PHE A 79 1.33 -0.09 -11.93
C PHE A 79 1.26 0.57 -10.54
N HIS A 80 0.34 0.08 -9.73
CA HIS A 80 0.02 0.64 -8.41
C HIS A 80 0.96 0.15 -7.30
N THR A 81 0.79 0.70 -6.09
CA THR A 81 1.64 0.42 -4.91
C THR A 81 1.81 -1.07 -4.62
N GLY A 82 0.76 -1.89 -4.78
CA GLY A 82 0.84 -3.34 -4.57
C GLY A 82 1.79 -4.03 -5.55
N GLN A 83 1.76 -3.64 -6.84
CA GLN A 83 2.68 -4.16 -7.84
C GLN A 83 4.14 -3.78 -7.53
N LEU A 84 4.35 -2.53 -7.13
CA LEU A 84 5.67 -2.04 -6.73
C LEU A 84 6.22 -2.83 -5.53
N LEU A 85 5.44 -2.99 -4.47
CA LEU A 85 5.86 -3.71 -3.26
C LEU A 85 6.14 -5.19 -3.54
N PHE A 86 5.33 -5.83 -4.38
CA PHE A 86 5.57 -7.20 -4.81
C PHE A 86 6.89 -7.36 -5.56
N GLN A 87 7.17 -6.47 -6.53
CA GLN A 87 8.47 -6.48 -7.24
C GLN A 87 9.64 -6.29 -6.27
N ARG A 88 9.50 -5.34 -5.32
CA ARG A 88 10.53 -5.09 -4.29
C ARG A 88 10.76 -6.32 -3.40
N ALA A 89 9.70 -7.00 -3.00
CA ALA A 89 9.79 -8.22 -2.21
C ALA A 89 10.53 -9.33 -2.98
N LYS A 90 10.22 -9.53 -4.25
CA LYS A 90 10.92 -10.50 -5.10
C LYS A 90 12.40 -10.16 -5.29
N ARG A 91 12.73 -8.88 -5.50
CA ARG A 91 14.11 -8.42 -5.80
C ARG A 91 14.97 -8.31 -4.55
N TYR A 92 14.47 -7.66 -3.52
CA TYR A 92 15.28 -7.27 -2.36
C TYR A 92 15.18 -8.23 -1.18
N LYS A 93 14.21 -9.12 -1.21
CA LYS A 93 14.02 -10.20 -0.21
C LYS A 93 14.39 -9.77 1.22
N GLU A 94 15.60 -10.05 1.65
CA GLU A 94 16.07 -9.82 3.01
C GLU A 94 16.63 -8.40 3.25
N LYS A 95 16.61 -7.51 2.25
CA LYS A 95 17.00 -6.11 2.49
C LYS A 95 15.97 -5.40 3.35
N PRO A 96 16.39 -4.42 4.17
CA PRO A 96 15.48 -3.60 4.97
C PRO A 96 14.47 -2.85 4.10
N ALA A 97 13.18 -3.02 4.39
CA ALA A 97 12.08 -2.23 3.83
C ALA A 97 11.65 -1.13 4.81
N LEU A 98 11.53 -1.48 6.09
CA LEU A 98 11.18 -0.55 7.17
C LEU A 98 12.09 -0.78 8.37
N ILE A 99 12.36 0.30 9.07
CA ILE A 99 13.11 0.26 10.34
C ILE A 99 12.27 0.98 11.38
N THR A 100 11.90 0.27 12.45
CA THR A 100 11.24 0.88 13.60
C THR A 100 12.26 1.09 14.70
N ILE A 101 12.21 2.25 15.37
CA ILE A 101 13.11 2.64 16.46
C ILE A 101 12.22 2.93 17.67
N ASP A 102 12.50 2.25 18.78
CA ASP A 102 11.85 2.46 20.07
C ASP A 102 12.94 2.57 21.15
N GLY A 103 13.26 3.79 21.53
CA GLY A 103 14.43 4.08 22.36
C GLY A 103 15.71 3.62 21.66
N GLU A 104 16.48 2.74 22.31
CA GLU A 104 17.68 2.12 21.74
C GLU A 104 17.37 0.86 20.88
N ASN A 105 16.15 0.36 20.94
CA ASN A 105 15.75 -0.84 20.21
C ASN A 105 15.48 -0.53 18.75
N LYS A 106 16.18 -1.23 17.86
CA LYS A 106 16.00 -1.15 16.41
C LYS A 106 15.42 -2.49 15.89
N LYS A 107 14.26 -2.44 15.27
CA LYS A 107 13.67 -3.60 14.59
C LYS A 107 13.66 -3.38 13.09
N ILE A 108 14.24 -4.31 12.36
CA ILE A 108 14.29 -4.31 10.89
C ILE A 108 13.18 -5.21 10.36
N ILE A 109 12.39 -4.68 9.43
CA ILE A 109 11.40 -5.41 8.65
C ILE A 109 11.93 -5.52 7.23
N THR A 110 12.17 -6.73 6.73
CA THR A 110 12.64 -6.96 5.37
C THR A 110 11.51 -6.80 4.36
N TYR A 111 11.83 -6.64 3.07
CA TYR A 111 10.83 -6.59 2.00
C TYR A 111 9.99 -7.85 1.93
N ASN A 112 10.60 -9.03 2.10
CA ASN A 112 9.90 -10.30 2.12
C ASN A 112 8.92 -10.39 3.32
N LYS A 113 9.40 -10.03 4.52
CA LYS A 113 8.53 -9.98 5.72
C LYS A 113 7.37 -9.01 5.53
N LEU A 114 7.64 -7.80 5.03
CA LEU A 114 6.59 -6.81 4.77
C LEU A 114 5.53 -7.34 3.82
N TRP A 115 5.94 -7.96 2.70
CA TRP A 115 5.00 -8.51 1.72
C TRP A 115 4.13 -9.61 2.32
N ASN A 116 4.72 -10.55 3.04
CA ASN A 116 3.98 -11.62 3.71
C ASN A 116 2.96 -11.07 4.72
N ASP A 117 3.35 -10.06 5.51
CA ASP A 117 2.46 -9.40 6.46
C ASP A 117 1.33 -8.64 5.74
N LEU A 118 1.59 -8.02 4.59
CA LEU A 118 0.57 -7.35 3.76
C LEU A 118 -0.45 -8.36 3.22
N VAL A 119 0.00 -9.49 2.71
CA VAL A 119 -0.88 -10.58 2.22
C VAL A 119 -1.74 -11.13 3.35
N LEU A 120 -1.14 -11.39 4.52
CA LEU A 120 -1.88 -11.87 5.69
C LEU A 120 -2.92 -10.83 6.15
N CYS A 121 -2.55 -9.57 6.22
CA CYS A 121 -3.45 -8.48 6.59
C CYS A 121 -4.65 -8.39 5.61
N ALA A 122 -4.42 -8.49 4.31
CA ALA A 122 -5.48 -8.49 3.31
C ALA A 122 -6.43 -9.69 3.44
N LYS A 123 -5.89 -10.90 3.66
CA LYS A 123 -6.68 -12.11 3.94
C LYS A 123 -7.54 -11.93 5.20
N SER A 124 -6.98 -11.34 6.25
CA SER A 124 -7.67 -11.06 7.51
C SER A 124 -8.80 -10.06 7.32
N ILE A 125 -8.57 -8.96 6.58
CA ILE A 125 -9.60 -7.96 6.26
C ILE A 125 -10.76 -8.61 5.51
N ASN A 126 -10.49 -9.43 4.50
CA ASN A 126 -11.52 -10.15 3.75
C ASN A 126 -12.27 -11.21 4.58
N SER A 127 -11.68 -11.67 5.67
CA SER A 127 -12.36 -12.61 6.59
C SER A 127 -13.36 -11.91 7.49
N ILE A 128 -13.13 -10.63 7.82
CA ILE A 128 -13.97 -9.86 8.73
C ILE A 128 -14.96 -8.92 8.03
N SER A 129 -14.77 -8.58 6.75
CA SER A 129 -15.71 -7.80 5.95
C SER A 129 -15.95 -8.48 4.61
N LYS A 130 -17.22 -8.51 4.18
CA LYS A 130 -17.65 -9.02 2.87
C LYS A 130 -18.20 -7.91 1.98
N ASP A 131 -18.04 -6.67 2.39
CA ASP A 131 -18.50 -5.53 1.63
C ASP A 131 -17.78 -5.44 0.29
N LYS A 132 -18.50 -5.01 -0.74
CA LYS A 132 -17.94 -4.84 -2.09
C LYS A 132 -16.87 -3.75 -2.12
N GLU A 133 -17.04 -2.73 -1.30
CA GLU A 133 -16.09 -1.63 -1.10
C GLU A 133 -15.76 -1.51 0.37
N ILE A 134 -14.57 -1.98 0.77
CA ILE A 134 -14.15 -1.99 2.18
C ILE A 134 -13.47 -0.66 2.51
N LYS A 135 -14.04 0.05 3.48
CA LYS A 135 -13.55 1.32 4.02
C LYS A 135 -12.96 1.08 5.40
N ILE A 136 -11.70 1.43 5.57
CA ILE A 136 -10.90 1.10 6.75
C ILE A 136 -10.48 2.36 7.46
N GLY A 137 -10.93 2.53 8.70
CA GLY A 137 -10.43 3.58 9.60
C GLY A 137 -9.17 3.15 10.32
N VAL A 138 -8.22 4.07 10.48
CA VAL A 138 -7.01 3.86 11.28
C VAL A 138 -6.92 4.97 12.32
N LEU A 139 -7.21 4.65 13.57
CA LEU A 139 -7.11 5.54 14.72
C LEU A 139 -5.95 5.06 15.62
N SER A 140 -4.75 5.47 15.29
CA SER A 140 -3.52 5.01 15.95
C SER A 140 -2.39 6.01 15.79
N ALA A 141 -1.44 5.99 16.73
CA ALA A 141 -0.13 6.61 16.53
C ALA A 141 0.66 5.86 15.43
N ASN A 142 1.70 6.52 14.91
CA ASN A 142 2.59 5.92 13.93
C ASN A 142 3.34 4.73 14.54
N GLN A 143 3.10 3.56 13.99
CA GLN A 143 3.74 2.29 14.36
C GLN A 143 3.71 1.32 13.18
N TYR A 144 4.47 0.22 13.27
CA TYR A 144 4.53 -0.77 12.18
C TYR A 144 3.14 -1.27 11.75
N LYS A 145 2.27 -1.63 12.70
CA LYS A 145 0.95 -2.16 12.38
C LYS A 145 0.06 -1.13 11.66
N SER A 146 0.11 0.15 12.04
CA SER A 146 -0.64 1.20 11.33
C SER A 146 -0.11 1.43 9.90
N ALA A 147 1.20 1.45 9.72
CA ALA A 147 1.82 1.52 8.38
C ALA A 147 1.50 0.29 7.53
N LEU A 148 1.48 -0.90 8.13
CA LEU A 148 1.09 -2.14 7.47
C LEU A 148 -0.35 -2.09 6.95
N ILE A 149 -1.28 -1.60 7.75
CA ILE A 149 -2.69 -1.46 7.37
C ILE A 149 -2.84 -0.47 6.21
N ASP A 150 -2.16 0.68 6.28
CA ASP A 150 -2.18 1.71 5.23
C ASP A 150 -1.64 1.15 3.90
N LEU A 151 -0.45 0.55 3.92
CA LEU A 151 0.16 -0.09 2.75
C LEU A 151 -0.70 -1.26 2.21
N CYS A 152 -1.37 -2.01 3.09
CA CYS A 152 -2.29 -3.07 2.70
C CYS A 152 -3.48 -2.49 1.92
N CYS A 153 -4.06 -1.40 2.40
CA CYS A 153 -5.16 -0.73 1.70
C CYS A 153 -4.75 -0.27 0.30
N LEU A 154 -3.59 0.39 0.18
CA LEU A 154 -3.04 0.84 -1.10
C LEU A 154 -2.70 -0.32 -2.05
N SER A 155 -2.28 -1.46 -1.50
CA SER A 155 -1.87 -2.63 -2.29
C SER A 155 -3.03 -3.47 -2.80
N PHE A 156 -4.10 -3.60 -2.02
CA PHE A 156 -5.19 -4.55 -2.30
C PHE A 156 -6.55 -3.89 -2.58
N GLY A 157 -6.59 -2.56 -2.73
CA GLY A 157 -7.78 -1.84 -3.19
C GLY A 157 -8.81 -1.58 -2.10
N TYR A 158 -8.40 -1.42 -0.87
CA TYR A 158 -9.27 -0.91 0.20
C TYR A 158 -9.13 0.60 0.31
N ARG A 159 -10.19 1.27 0.77
CA ARG A 159 -10.13 2.71 1.04
C ARG A 159 -9.69 2.94 2.48
N VAL A 160 -8.59 3.65 2.69
CA VAL A 160 -8.09 3.97 4.02
C VAL A 160 -8.49 5.38 4.44
N ILE A 161 -8.90 5.51 5.70
CA ILE A 161 -9.25 6.76 6.36
C ILE A 161 -8.38 6.90 7.61
N PRO A 162 -7.19 7.52 7.51
CA PRO A 162 -6.38 7.87 8.68
C PRO A 162 -7.11 8.90 9.53
N ILE A 163 -7.31 8.60 10.81
CA ILE A 163 -8.03 9.48 11.75
C ILE A 163 -7.02 10.09 12.71
N PRO A 164 -6.91 11.44 12.76
CA PRO A 164 -5.96 12.10 13.64
C PRO A 164 -6.27 11.86 15.12
N LEU A 165 -5.26 11.49 15.91
CA LEU A 165 -5.39 11.27 17.37
C LEU A 165 -5.68 12.54 18.19
N ASN A 166 -5.50 13.71 17.60
CA ASN A 166 -5.88 14.99 18.22
C ASN A 166 -7.32 15.42 17.88
N SER A 167 -8.11 14.55 17.23
CA SER A 167 -9.53 14.78 17.01
C SER A 167 -10.30 14.88 18.32
N THR A 168 -11.39 15.66 18.31
CA THR A 168 -12.41 15.60 19.39
C THR A 168 -13.34 14.41 19.17
N SER A 169 -14.14 14.08 20.19
CA SER A 169 -15.18 13.03 20.06
C SER A 169 -16.21 13.37 18.98
N GLU A 170 -16.58 14.64 18.85
CA GLU A 170 -17.50 15.14 17.84
C GLU A 170 -16.91 14.98 16.43
N HIS A 171 -15.64 15.35 16.24
CA HIS A 171 -14.94 15.18 14.97
C HIS A 171 -14.80 13.70 14.59
N LEU A 172 -14.46 12.85 15.57
CA LEU A 172 -14.41 11.39 15.32
C LEU A 172 -15.79 10.87 14.88
N SER A 173 -16.85 11.21 15.60
CA SER A 173 -18.21 10.81 15.25
C SER A 173 -18.64 11.30 13.88
N TYR A 174 -18.31 12.55 13.54
CA TYR A 174 -18.55 13.13 12.22
C TYR A 174 -17.84 12.33 11.11
N ILE A 175 -16.54 12.05 11.26
CA ILE A 175 -15.75 11.28 10.30
C ILE A 175 -16.35 9.88 10.10
N LEU A 176 -16.70 9.20 11.18
CA LEU A 176 -17.27 7.84 11.12
C LEU A 176 -18.61 7.84 10.38
N ASN A 177 -19.48 8.84 10.59
CA ASN A 177 -20.76 8.96 9.91
C ASN A 177 -20.61 9.31 8.43
N GLU A 178 -19.70 10.24 8.09
CA GLU A 178 -19.49 10.66 6.71
C GLU A 178 -18.86 9.57 5.84
N THR A 179 -17.92 8.83 6.40
CA THR A 179 -17.16 7.82 5.66
C THR A 179 -17.81 6.45 5.65
N GLU A 180 -18.68 6.14 6.60
CA GLU A 180 -19.30 4.80 6.76
C GLU A 180 -18.25 3.69 6.82
N ILE A 181 -17.26 3.83 7.68
CA ILE A 181 -16.17 2.88 7.87
C ILE A 181 -16.72 1.49 8.24
N ASN A 182 -16.27 0.43 7.56
CA ASN A 182 -16.66 -0.96 7.84
C ASN A 182 -15.84 -1.56 8.98
N VAL A 183 -14.52 -1.25 9.02
CA VAL A 183 -13.58 -1.75 10.01
C VAL A 183 -12.75 -0.59 10.55
N LEU A 184 -12.60 -0.49 11.86
CA LEU A 184 -11.76 0.50 12.52
C LEU A 184 -10.63 -0.18 13.29
N PHE A 185 -9.40 0.12 12.91
CA PHE A 185 -8.21 -0.30 13.63
C PHE A 185 -7.84 0.75 14.68
N ILE A 186 -7.73 0.31 15.94
CA ILE A 186 -7.48 1.19 17.09
C ILE A 186 -6.16 0.81 17.75
N GLY A 187 -5.28 1.80 17.96
CA GLY A 187 -3.99 1.60 18.61
C GLY A 187 -3.58 2.71 19.56
N GLY A 188 -3.28 2.33 20.79
CA GLY A 188 -2.86 3.24 21.85
C GLY A 188 -4.01 3.74 22.74
N GLU A 189 -3.68 4.10 23.97
CA GLU A 189 -4.64 4.48 25.02
C GLU A 189 -5.52 5.67 24.61
N LYS A 190 -4.94 6.69 23.98
CA LYS A 190 -5.68 7.88 23.52
C LYS A 190 -6.73 7.53 22.47
N ALA A 191 -6.40 6.61 21.54
CA ALA A 191 -7.34 6.13 20.53
C ALA A 191 -8.51 5.37 21.16
N VAL A 192 -8.23 4.52 22.17
CA VAL A 192 -9.24 3.79 22.94
C VAL A 192 -10.16 4.74 23.70
N GLN A 193 -9.63 5.78 24.32
CA GLN A 193 -10.43 6.79 25.02
C GLN A 193 -11.38 7.52 24.06
N LEU A 194 -10.88 7.97 22.89
CA LEU A 194 -11.68 8.64 21.86
C LEU A 194 -12.80 7.72 21.35
N TRP A 195 -12.48 6.48 21.00
CA TRP A 195 -13.47 5.50 20.54
C TRP A 195 -14.53 5.23 21.62
N ASN A 196 -14.13 4.97 22.85
CA ASN A 196 -15.05 4.63 23.95
C ASN A 196 -16.04 5.77 24.27
N ALA A 197 -15.71 7.02 23.94
CA ALA A 197 -16.60 8.17 24.09
C ALA A 197 -17.75 8.15 23.07
N VAL A 198 -17.55 7.61 21.87
CA VAL A 198 -18.51 7.64 20.76
C VAL A 198 -19.11 6.29 20.40
N GLN A 199 -18.54 5.17 20.88
CA GLN A 199 -18.84 3.81 20.41
C GLN A 199 -20.32 3.43 20.46
N LYS A 200 -21.10 3.95 21.40
CA LYS A 200 -22.54 3.65 21.55
C LYS A 200 -23.40 4.14 20.38
N TYR A 201 -22.86 5.05 19.57
CA TYR A 201 -23.55 5.60 18.39
C TYR A 201 -23.14 4.92 17.08
N HIS A 202 -22.19 3.98 17.13
CA HIS A 202 -21.62 3.37 15.94
C HIS A 202 -21.53 1.84 16.09
N ASN A 203 -21.97 1.12 15.07
CA ASN A 203 -21.86 -0.35 15.00
C ASN A 203 -20.76 -0.71 13.98
N ILE A 204 -19.52 -0.52 14.36
CA ILE A 204 -18.33 -0.75 13.51
C ILE A 204 -17.55 -1.93 14.09
N LYS A 205 -17.00 -2.78 13.24
CA LYS A 205 -16.08 -3.83 13.65
C LYS A 205 -14.73 -3.23 14.03
N ILE A 206 -14.25 -3.56 15.21
CA ILE A 206 -13.00 -3.01 15.76
C ILE A 206 -11.91 -4.08 15.76
N VAL A 207 -10.69 -3.67 15.36
CA VAL A 207 -9.48 -4.46 15.57
C VAL A 207 -8.54 -3.70 16.52
N ASP A 208 -8.27 -4.28 17.67
CA ASP A 208 -7.32 -3.77 18.66
C ASP A 208 -5.89 -4.16 18.24
N ILE A 209 -5.14 -3.21 17.70
CA ILE A 209 -3.79 -3.48 17.18
C ILE A 209 -2.70 -3.55 18.24
N ASN A 210 -3.01 -3.18 19.50
CA ASN A 210 -2.06 -3.21 20.62
C ASN A 210 -2.49 -4.11 21.78
N ASP A 211 -3.61 -4.84 21.62
CA ASP A 211 -4.17 -5.77 22.62
C ASP A 211 -4.43 -5.11 24.00
N ILE A 212 -4.92 -3.87 23.99
CA ILE A 212 -5.16 -3.05 25.19
C ILE A 212 -6.31 -3.60 26.04
N ARG A 213 -7.20 -4.43 25.45
CA ARG A 213 -8.32 -5.12 26.10
C ARG A 213 -9.35 -4.22 26.82
N ARG A 214 -9.33 -2.91 26.57
CA ARG A 214 -10.27 -1.93 27.18
C ARG A 214 -11.20 -1.28 26.15
N ILE A 215 -11.21 -1.80 24.91
CA ILE A 215 -12.02 -1.27 23.82
C ILE A 215 -13.43 -1.79 23.97
N LYS A 216 -14.40 -0.87 24.04
CA LYS A 216 -15.83 -1.18 24.10
C LYS A 216 -16.38 -1.50 22.71
N GLY A 217 -17.40 -2.37 22.66
CA GLY A 217 -18.09 -2.73 21.42
C GLY A 217 -17.59 -4.05 20.83
N ASN A 218 -17.85 -4.26 19.54
CA ASN A 218 -17.50 -5.50 18.81
C ASN A 218 -16.02 -5.47 18.42
N SER A 219 -15.12 -5.73 19.36
CA SER A 219 -13.67 -5.71 19.17
C SER A 219 -13.06 -7.09 19.16
N ILE A 220 -12.06 -7.29 18.29
CA ILE A 220 -11.19 -8.47 18.24
C ILE A 220 -9.73 -8.05 18.45
N SER A 221 -8.91 -8.95 19.00
CA SER A 221 -7.47 -8.71 19.13
C SER A 221 -6.75 -8.78 17.78
N TRP A 222 -5.54 -8.20 17.70
CA TRP A 222 -4.69 -8.33 16.53
C TRP A 222 -4.32 -9.79 16.23
N GLU A 223 -4.02 -10.57 17.26
CA GLU A 223 -3.71 -11.99 17.12
C GLU A 223 -4.87 -12.75 16.48
N TYR A 224 -6.09 -12.60 17.02
CA TYR A 224 -7.27 -13.26 16.44
C TYR A 224 -7.56 -12.78 15.00
N PHE A 225 -7.33 -11.51 14.71
CA PHE A 225 -7.45 -10.96 13.35
C PHE A 225 -6.48 -11.67 12.39
N GLN A 226 -5.22 -11.89 12.79
CA GLN A 226 -4.24 -12.63 11.97
C GLN A 226 -4.63 -14.09 11.80
N ASP A 227 -5.08 -14.77 12.85
CA ASP A 227 -5.56 -16.16 12.79
C ASP A 227 -6.68 -16.36 11.77
N LEU A 228 -7.59 -15.38 11.65
CA LEU A 228 -8.64 -15.41 10.62
C LEU A 228 -8.07 -15.35 9.21
N GLY A 229 -7.01 -14.59 9.01
CA GLY A 229 -6.31 -14.50 7.73
C GLY A 229 -5.57 -15.77 7.37
N GLU A 230 -4.90 -16.40 8.33
CA GLU A 230 -4.19 -17.68 8.14
C GLU A 230 -5.14 -18.80 7.72
N LYS A 231 -6.35 -18.82 8.27
CA LYS A 231 -7.40 -19.79 7.94
C LYS A 231 -8.07 -19.50 6.58
N ASN A 232 -7.86 -18.31 6.00
CA ASN A 232 -8.47 -17.92 4.73
C ASN A 232 -7.62 -18.37 3.54
N ASN A 233 -7.84 -19.58 3.06
CA ASN A 233 -7.15 -20.15 1.90
C ASN A 233 -7.79 -19.80 0.54
N ASN A 234 -8.91 -19.05 0.55
CA ASN A 234 -9.68 -18.78 -0.67
C ASN A 234 -9.05 -17.71 -1.57
N ILE A 235 -8.02 -16.99 -1.08
CA ILE A 235 -7.42 -15.87 -1.78
C ILE A 235 -5.92 -16.10 -1.91
N ASN A 236 -5.45 -16.22 -3.13
CA ASN A 236 -4.02 -16.32 -3.43
C ASN A 236 -3.51 -14.99 -3.98
N TYR A 237 -3.12 -14.07 -3.10
CA TYR A 237 -2.53 -12.79 -3.46
C TYR A 237 -1.05 -12.89 -3.91
N GLU A 238 -0.41 -14.03 -3.72
CA GLU A 238 0.96 -14.25 -4.19
C GLU A 238 1.04 -14.33 -5.71
N LEU A 239 -0.05 -14.80 -6.35
CA LEU A 239 -0.14 -14.97 -7.79
C LEU A 239 -0.99 -13.89 -8.49
N ASN A 240 -1.95 -13.29 -7.77
CA ASN A 240 -2.94 -12.38 -8.34
C ASN A 240 -3.13 -11.15 -7.46
N ILE A 241 -2.23 -10.15 -7.59
CA ILE A 241 -2.47 -8.82 -6.98
C ILE A 241 -3.65 -8.18 -7.75
N PRO A 242 -4.70 -7.72 -7.05
CA PRO A 242 -5.84 -7.11 -7.73
C PRO A 242 -5.41 -5.94 -8.61
N ILE A 243 -5.87 -5.92 -9.87
CA ILE A 243 -5.69 -4.76 -10.73
C ILE A 243 -6.59 -3.65 -10.18
N GLN A 244 -6.01 -2.50 -9.90
CA GLN A 244 -6.72 -1.33 -9.37
C GLN A 244 -6.65 -0.20 -10.37
N ASP A 245 -7.77 0.49 -10.58
CA ASP A 245 -7.73 1.77 -11.27
C ASP A 245 -7.02 2.79 -10.37
N MET A 246 -5.87 3.29 -10.82
CA MET A 246 -5.07 4.26 -10.06
C MET A 246 -5.78 5.61 -9.86
N LYS A 247 -6.86 5.89 -10.61
CA LYS A 247 -7.71 7.07 -10.42
C LYS A 247 -8.73 6.90 -9.29
N TRP A 248 -8.94 5.67 -8.83
CA TRP A 248 -9.87 5.41 -7.73
C TRP A 248 -9.35 6.01 -6.42
N THR A 249 -10.27 6.56 -5.63
CA THR A 249 -9.93 7.16 -4.32
C THR A 249 -9.48 6.07 -3.35
N THR A 250 -8.21 6.06 -3.00
CA THR A 250 -7.62 5.09 -2.06
C THR A 250 -7.57 5.62 -0.62
N THR A 251 -7.39 6.94 -0.46
CA THR A 251 -7.23 7.55 0.86
C THR A 251 -8.14 8.76 1.01
N ILE A 252 -8.74 8.93 2.19
CA ILE A 252 -9.46 10.13 2.57
C ILE A 252 -8.81 10.70 3.84
N MET A 253 -8.15 11.84 3.73
CA MET A 253 -7.52 12.52 4.87
C MET A 253 -8.37 13.68 5.34
N TYR A 254 -8.61 13.75 6.64
CA TYR A 254 -9.36 14.84 7.25
C TYR A 254 -8.43 15.92 7.77
N THR A 255 -8.72 17.16 7.36
CA THR A 255 -8.02 18.34 7.87
C THR A 255 -8.85 19.01 8.99
N SER A 256 -8.18 19.43 10.08
CA SER A 256 -8.81 20.21 11.14
C SER A 256 -9.13 21.62 10.62
N GLY A 257 -10.39 21.87 10.26
CA GLY A 257 -10.87 23.24 10.07
C GLY A 257 -10.97 23.95 11.44
N SER A 258 -10.55 25.19 11.54
CA SER A 258 -10.51 25.95 12.80
C SER A 258 -11.90 26.33 13.36
N THR A 259 -12.97 26.20 12.59
CA THR A 259 -14.31 26.70 12.95
C THR A 259 -15.50 25.88 12.45
N SER A 260 -15.27 24.72 11.82
CA SER A 260 -16.32 23.88 11.23
C SER A 260 -15.94 22.40 11.29
N ASN A 261 -16.86 21.51 10.88
CA ASN A 261 -16.57 20.09 10.73
C ASN A 261 -15.32 19.85 9.87
N PRO A 262 -14.52 18.81 10.20
CA PRO A 262 -13.33 18.48 9.43
C PRO A 262 -13.70 18.16 7.98
N LYS A 263 -12.82 18.53 7.04
CA LYS A 263 -13.03 18.31 5.60
C LYS A 263 -12.21 17.12 5.11
N GLY A 264 -12.85 16.18 4.44
CA GLY A 264 -12.20 15.00 3.84
C GLY A 264 -11.61 15.34 2.47
N VAL A 265 -10.29 15.24 2.34
CA VAL A 265 -9.57 15.38 1.07
C VAL A 265 -9.32 13.99 0.50
N LYS A 266 -9.74 13.76 -0.74
CA LYS A 266 -9.62 12.48 -1.44
C LYS A 266 -8.32 12.41 -2.23
N PHE A 267 -7.57 11.32 -2.05
CA PHE A 267 -6.36 11.03 -2.79
C PHE A 267 -6.51 9.71 -3.57
N ASN A 268 -5.84 9.65 -4.70
CA ASN A 268 -5.67 8.43 -5.49
C ASN A 268 -4.19 8.09 -5.65
N GLN A 269 -3.83 7.05 -6.40
CA GLN A 269 -2.42 6.64 -6.56
C GLN A 269 -1.65 7.39 -7.67
N ILE A 270 -2.30 8.36 -8.32
CA ILE A 270 -1.68 9.17 -9.40
C ILE A 270 -1.22 10.53 -8.88
N MET A 271 -1.86 11.03 -7.81
CA MET A 271 -1.57 12.36 -7.23
C MET A 271 -0.33 12.32 -6.36
#